data_72b94845d6285cb633be1d95e9d74978
#
_entry.id   72b94845d6285cb633be1d95e9d74978
#
_cell.length_a   1.000
_cell.length_b   1.000
_cell.length_c   1.000
_cell.angle_alpha   90.00
_cell.angle_beta   90.00
_cell.angle_gamma   90.00
#
_symmetry.space_group_name_H-M   'P 1'
#
loop_
_entity.id
_entity.type
_entity.pdbx_description
1 polymer ?
#
loop_
_entity_poly.entity_id
_entity_poly.type
_entity_poly.pdbx_seq_one_letter_code
_entity_poly.pdbx_strand_id
1 'polypeptide(L)'
;MTTNLLFDIESTGLLRRGSTIHCIVVRDMSTSNDPIVFDYKPERAVVQGVKQLEKADALIGHNIAGYDIPLIKEQFPDFDFQGEVQDTLVMSRLYYPNISDRDYERRPDGMPQRLYGRHSLEAWGYRLKCFKGDFAKNESNDWSTYTPEMLDYCIQDTQVTLRLYELLQRRMETYA
;
A
#
# COMPACT_ATOMS: atom_id res chain seq x y z
N MET A 1 -7.46 -13.60 19.04
CA MET A 1 -7.92 -12.65 18.02
C MET A 1 -6.81 -12.54 16.98
N THR A 2 -7.13 -12.71 15.71
CA THR A 2 -6.16 -12.58 14.61
C THR A 2 -5.90 -11.09 14.36
N THR A 3 -4.63 -10.73 14.30
CA THR A 3 -4.19 -9.34 14.03
C THR A 3 -3.79 -9.21 12.57
N ASN A 4 -4.66 -8.62 11.75
CA ASN A 4 -4.41 -8.39 10.34
C ASN A 4 -4.09 -6.90 10.13
N LEU A 5 -2.90 -6.60 9.64
CA LEU A 5 -2.43 -5.24 9.45
C LEU A 5 -2.29 -4.91 7.96
N LEU A 6 -3.01 -3.89 7.53
CA LEU A 6 -2.81 -3.28 6.22
C LEU A 6 -1.81 -2.14 6.37
N PHE A 7 -0.81 -2.07 5.49
CA PHE A 7 0.23 -1.04 5.60
C PHE A 7 0.78 -0.59 4.25
N ASP A 8 1.45 0.54 4.28
CA ASP A 8 2.20 1.13 3.18
C ASP A 8 3.43 1.86 3.73
N ILE A 9 4.47 2.02 2.91
CA ILE A 9 5.75 2.63 3.29
C ILE A 9 6.15 3.69 2.27
N GLU A 10 6.62 4.84 2.77
CA GLU A 10 7.36 5.79 1.96
C GLU A 10 8.85 5.78 2.29
N SER A 11 9.68 5.89 1.27
CA SER A 11 11.14 5.78 1.38
C SER A 11 11.88 6.70 0.43
N THR A 12 13.21 6.74 0.52
CA THR A 12 14.08 7.54 -0.34
C THR A 12 14.04 7.18 -1.83
N GLY A 13 13.20 6.25 -2.25
CA GLY A 13 13.00 5.87 -3.65
C GLY A 13 13.02 4.35 -3.86
N LEU A 14 13.41 3.91 -5.05
CA LEU A 14 13.40 2.51 -5.44
C LEU A 14 14.24 1.63 -4.50
N LEU A 15 13.87 0.35 -4.38
CA LEU A 15 14.61 -0.64 -3.60
C LEU A 15 16.08 -0.70 -4.08
N ARG A 16 16.95 -0.06 -3.32
CA ARG A 16 18.40 -0.01 -3.55
C ARG A 16 19.11 -0.11 -2.21
N ARG A 17 20.33 -0.60 -2.24
CA ARG A 17 21.18 -0.63 -1.04
C ARG A 17 21.32 0.78 -0.45
N GLY A 18 20.91 0.94 0.81
CA GLY A 18 20.93 2.22 1.51
C GLY A 18 19.66 3.06 1.37
N SER A 19 18.57 2.52 0.80
CA SER A 19 17.24 3.18 0.88
C SER A 19 16.80 3.27 2.33
N THR A 20 16.21 4.43 2.70
CA THR A 20 15.73 4.70 4.06
C THR A 20 14.22 4.80 4.08
N ILE A 21 13.58 4.13 5.02
CA ILE A 21 12.14 4.26 5.29
C ILE A 21 11.89 5.59 6.00
N HIS A 22 11.06 6.44 5.41
CA HIS A 22 10.66 7.72 5.97
C HIS A 22 9.46 7.61 6.90
N CYS A 23 8.45 6.85 6.49
CA CYS A 23 7.28 6.58 7.32
C CYS A 23 6.64 5.24 6.96
N ILE A 24 5.89 4.71 7.90
CA ILE A 24 5.00 3.54 7.75
C ILE A 24 3.64 3.99 8.23
N VAL A 25 2.61 3.71 7.44
CA VAL A 25 1.21 3.87 7.86
C VAL A 25 0.58 2.49 7.96
N VAL A 26 0.01 2.19 9.10
CA VAL A 26 -0.62 0.91 9.42
C VAL A 26 -2.10 1.11 9.72
N ARG A 27 -2.94 0.19 9.26
CA ARG A 27 -4.36 0.09 9.63
C ARG A 27 -4.62 -1.30 10.21
N ASP A 28 -5.11 -1.34 11.44
CA ASP A 28 -5.51 -2.61 12.06
C ASP A 28 -6.92 -2.98 11.60
N MET A 29 -7.02 -4.05 10.80
CA MET A 29 -8.25 -4.52 10.18
C MET A 29 -9.25 -5.11 11.19
N SER A 30 -8.81 -5.37 12.42
CA SER A 30 -9.65 -5.88 13.52
C SER A 30 -10.30 -4.78 14.37
N THR A 31 -9.93 -3.52 14.12
CA THR A 31 -10.41 -2.35 14.86
C THR A 31 -11.11 -1.32 13.96
N SER A 32 -10.95 -0.03 14.23
CA SER A 32 -11.57 1.06 13.47
C SER A 32 -10.99 1.28 12.06
N ASN A 33 -9.91 0.62 11.69
CA ASN A 33 -9.13 0.88 10.48
C ASN A 33 -8.55 2.31 10.39
N ASP A 34 -8.50 3.04 11.49
CA ASP A 34 -7.85 4.36 11.52
C ASP A 34 -6.34 4.24 11.24
N PRO A 35 -5.75 5.20 10.52
CA PRO A 35 -4.34 5.14 10.22
C PRO A 35 -3.48 5.38 11.47
N ILE A 36 -2.57 4.46 11.74
CA ILE A 36 -1.52 4.57 12.76
C ILE A 36 -0.23 4.92 12.02
N VAL A 37 0.40 6.02 12.43
CA VAL A 37 1.57 6.58 11.75
C VAL A 37 2.84 6.31 12.53
N PHE A 38 3.89 5.85 11.83
CA PHE A 38 5.25 5.73 12.33
C PHE A 38 6.20 6.51 11.41
N ASP A 39 7.00 7.42 11.99
CA ASP A 39 7.90 8.29 11.25
C ASP A 39 9.21 8.55 12.02
N TYR A 40 9.84 9.69 11.80
CA TYR A 40 11.09 10.08 12.48
C TYR A 40 10.92 10.50 13.94
N LYS A 41 9.69 10.69 14.43
CA LYS A 41 9.44 11.14 15.81
C LYS A 41 9.68 10.02 16.81
N PRO A 42 10.38 10.27 17.93
CA PRO A 42 10.71 9.21 18.90
C PRO A 42 9.49 8.47 19.47
N GLU A 43 8.39 9.17 19.69
CA GLU A 43 7.14 8.62 20.23
C GLU A 43 6.40 7.68 19.25
N ARG A 44 6.77 7.74 17.96
CA ARG A 44 6.19 6.89 16.90
C ARG A 44 7.22 6.49 15.87
N ALA A 45 8.38 6.09 16.34
CA ALA A 45 9.51 5.76 15.48
C ALA A 45 9.22 4.59 14.51
N VAL A 46 9.78 4.65 13.30
CA VAL A 46 9.66 3.60 12.27
C VAL A 46 9.95 2.20 12.82
N VAL A 47 10.94 2.06 13.71
CA VAL A 47 11.25 0.77 14.35
C VAL A 47 10.08 0.19 15.15
N GLN A 48 9.23 1.03 15.72
CA GLN A 48 8.04 0.56 16.44
C GLN A 48 6.99 0.01 15.46
N GLY A 49 6.83 0.68 14.30
CA GLY A 49 5.99 0.18 13.21
C GLY A 49 6.46 -1.17 12.70
N VAL A 50 7.75 -1.32 12.45
CA VAL A 50 8.34 -2.61 12.02
C VAL A 50 8.08 -3.72 13.03
N LYS A 51 8.25 -3.46 14.33
CA LYS A 51 7.94 -4.42 15.40
C LYS A 51 6.45 -4.77 15.49
N GLN A 52 5.57 -3.84 15.13
CA GLN A 52 4.13 -4.11 15.07
C GLN A 52 3.81 -5.00 13.87
N LEU A 53 4.37 -4.73 12.70
CA LEU A 53 4.20 -5.56 11.50
C LEU A 53 4.70 -6.99 11.73
N GLU A 54 5.85 -7.16 12.38
CA GLU A 54 6.43 -8.46 12.66
C GLU A 54 5.53 -9.39 13.49
N LYS A 55 4.70 -8.82 14.37
CA LYS A 55 3.80 -9.54 15.29
C LYS A 55 2.42 -9.84 14.71
N ALA A 56 2.13 -9.37 13.50
CA ALA A 56 0.85 -9.59 12.85
C ALA A 56 0.66 -11.05 12.42
N ASP A 57 -0.58 -11.51 12.38
CA ASP A 57 -0.92 -12.81 11.77
C ASP A 57 -0.95 -12.71 10.24
N ALA A 58 -1.38 -11.56 9.71
CA ALA A 58 -1.33 -11.27 8.27
C ALA A 58 -0.90 -9.82 7.99
N LEU A 59 -0.11 -9.65 6.94
CA LEU A 59 0.26 -8.37 6.35
C LEU A 59 -0.45 -8.18 5.01
N ILE A 60 -1.15 -7.06 4.88
CA ILE A 60 -1.92 -6.69 3.70
C ILE A 60 -1.31 -5.41 3.12
N GLY A 61 -1.16 -5.34 1.80
CA GLY A 61 -0.70 -4.13 1.14
C GLY A 61 -0.62 -4.28 -0.38
N HIS A 62 -0.20 -3.25 -1.07
CA HIS A 62 -0.12 -3.24 -2.53
C HIS A 62 1.32 -3.35 -3.00
N ASN A 63 1.69 -4.46 -3.62
CA ASN A 63 3.06 -4.78 -4.02
C ASN A 63 4.05 -4.95 -2.85
N ILE A 64 3.54 -5.25 -1.66
CA ILE A 64 4.38 -5.38 -0.45
C ILE A 64 5.36 -6.54 -0.52
N ALA A 65 5.02 -7.62 -1.22
CA ALA A 65 5.91 -8.75 -1.44
C ALA A 65 7.10 -8.37 -2.34
N GLY A 66 6.89 -7.45 -3.29
CA GLY A 66 7.92 -7.01 -4.23
C GLY A 66 8.74 -5.81 -3.77
N TYR A 67 8.26 -5.04 -2.81
CA TYR A 67 8.90 -3.79 -2.41
C TYR A 67 9.02 -3.61 -0.89
N ASP A 68 7.92 -3.44 -0.17
CA ASP A 68 7.92 -3.00 1.23
C ASP A 68 8.60 -4.02 2.17
N ILE A 69 8.23 -5.30 2.07
CA ILE A 69 8.82 -6.36 2.91
C ILE A 69 10.33 -6.52 2.62
N PRO A 70 10.79 -6.58 1.36
CA PRO A 70 12.23 -6.54 1.05
C PRO A 70 12.94 -5.32 1.61
N LEU A 71 12.33 -4.13 1.54
CA LEU A 71 12.92 -2.90 2.07
C LEU A 71 13.05 -2.93 3.59
N ILE A 72 12.02 -3.42 4.29
CA ILE A 72 12.08 -3.62 5.74
C ILE A 72 13.23 -4.57 6.10
N LYS A 73 13.34 -5.70 5.42
CA LYS A 73 14.42 -6.68 5.65
C LYS A 73 15.83 -6.13 5.39
N GLU A 74 15.97 -5.24 4.41
CA GLU A 74 17.24 -4.58 4.12
C GLU A 74 17.64 -3.63 5.25
N GLN A 75 16.69 -2.81 5.72
CA GLN A 75 16.96 -1.80 6.75
C GLN A 75 16.95 -2.39 8.17
N PHE A 76 16.18 -3.45 8.39
CA PHE A 76 16.04 -4.17 9.67
C PHE A 76 16.30 -5.67 9.44
N PRO A 77 17.59 -6.10 9.41
CA PRO A 77 17.95 -7.49 9.08
C PRO A 77 17.35 -8.54 10.02
N ASP A 78 17.03 -8.15 11.26
CA ASP A 78 16.42 -9.03 12.27
C ASP A 78 14.89 -9.18 12.09
N PHE A 79 14.29 -8.47 11.13
CA PHE A 79 12.85 -8.58 10.85
C PHE A 79 12.52 -9.98 10.32
N ASP A 80 11.72 -10.73 11.09
CA ASP A 80 11.37 -12.12 10.80
C ASP A 80 9.84 -12.35 10.88
N PHE A 81 9.12 -11.83 9.87
CA PHE A 81 7.69 -12.03 9.77
C PHE A 81 7.36 -13.47 9.32
N GLN A 82 6.52 -14.17 10.10
CA GLN A 82 6.13 -15.57 9.88
C GLN A 82 4.65 -15.75 9.50
N GLY A 83 3.92 -14.64 9.41
CA GLY A 83 2.49 -14.66 9.10
C GLY A 83 2.19 -14.73 7.60
N GLU A 84 0.92 -14.52 7.25
CA GLU A 84 0.44 -14.53 5.87
C GLU A 84 0.70 -13.18 5.18
N VAL A 85 1.11 -13.22 3.90
CA VAL A 85 1.25 -12.02 3.05
C VAL A 85 0.11 -11.98 2.04
N GLN A 86 -0.74 -10.96 2.13
CA GLN A 86 -1.87 -10.73 1.22
C GLN A 86 -1.58 -9.50 0.34
N ASP A 87 -0.95 -9.73 -0.80
CA ASP A 87 -0.54 -8.68 -1.73
C ASP A 87 -1.67 -8.34 -2.72
N THR A 88 -2.27 -7.15 -2.58
CA THR A 88 -3.40 -6.72 -3.41
C THR A 88 -3.04 -6.52 -4.87
N LEU A 89 -1.77 -6.29 -5.23
CA LEU A 89 -1.33 -6.29 -6.63
C LEU A 89 -1.47 -7.69 -7.24
N VAL A 90 -1.00 -8.71 -6.54
CA VAL A 90 -1.08 -10.12 -6.97
C VAL A 90 -2.54 -10.56 -7.04
N MET A 91 -3.31 -10.32 -5.98
CA MET A 91 -4.73 -10.63 -5.91
C MET A 91 -5.51 -9.94 -7.04
N SER A 92 -5.24 -8.67 -7.31
CA SER A 92 -5.95 -7.93 -8.35
C SER A 92 -5.66 -8.47 -9.75
N ARG A 93 -4.44 -8.92 -10.02
CA ARG A 93 -4.09 -9.59 -11.29
C ARG A 93 -4.79 -10.93 -11.45
N LEU A 94 -4.94 -11.67 -10.35
CA LEU A 94 -5.62 -12.96 -10.34
C LEU A 94 -7.13 -12.81 -10.60
N TYR A 95 -7.79 -11.89 -9.89
CA TYR A 95 -9.26 -11.75 -9.95
C TYR A 95 -9.76 -10.83 -11.07
N TYR A 96 -8.89 -10.02 -11.66
CA TYR A 96 -9.21 -9.10 -12.77
C TYR A 96 -8.22 -9.22 -13.93
N PRO A 97 -8.02 -10.44 -14.51
CA PRO A 97 -7.05 -10.62 -15.60
C PRO A 97 -7.44 -9.84 -16.87
N ASN A 98 -8.72 -9.53 -17.04
CA ASN A 98 -9.27 -8.77 -18.17
C ASN A 98 -9.54 -7.30 -17.83
N ILE A 99 -8.77 -6.70 -16.90
CA ILE A 99 -9.02 -5.33 -16.43
C ILE A 99 -8.92 -4.30 -17.56
N SER A 100 -8.08 -4.54 -18.57
CA SER A 100 -7.95 -3.68 -19.75
C SER A 100 -9.27 -3.54 -20.51
N ASP A 101 -9.92 -4.66 -20.82
CA ASP A 101 -11.19 -4.67 -21.57
C ASP A 101 -12.27 -3.93 -20.77
N ARG A 102 -12.29 -4.17 -19.46
CA ARG A 102 -13.21 -3.48 -18.54
C ARG A 102 -13.00 -1.97 -18.51
N ASP A 103 -11.76 -1.49 -18.57
CA ASP A 103 -11.46 -0.06 -18.59
C ASP A 103 -11.92 0.59 -19.89
N TYR A 104 -11.71 -0.06 -21.04
CA TYR A 104 -12.19 0.42 -22.34
C TYR A 104 -13.72 0.43 -22.43
N GLU A 105 -14.38 -0.54 -21.80
CA GLU A 105 -15.84 -0.62 -21.75
C GLU A 105 -16.45 0.42 -20.81
N ARG A 106 -15.92 0.52 -19.57
CA ARG A 106 -16.49 1.35 -18.49
C ARG A 106 -16.01 2.78 -18.48
N ARG A 107 -14.82 3.05 -19.01
CA ARG A 107 -14.17 4.36 -19.06
C ARG A 107 -14.21 5.08 -17.70
N PRO A 108 -13.46 4.60 -16.69
CA PRO A 108 -13.50 5.19 -15.36
C PRO A 108 -13.26 6.71 -15.41
N ASP A 109 -14.10 7.45 -14.68
CA ASP A 109 -14.14 8.90 -14.71
C ASP A 109 -12.78 9.53 -14.38
N GLY A 110 -12.32 10.44 -15.24
CA GLY A 110 -11.03 11.14 -15.10
C GLY A 110 -9.78 10.27 -15.24
N MET A 111 -9.90 8.95 -15.46
CA MET A 111 -8.76 8.05 -15.57
C MET A 111 -8.01 8.25 -16.89
N PRO A 112 -6.71 8.61 -16.85
CA PRO A 112 -5.90 8.73 -18.08
C PRO A 112 -5.78 7.37 -18.79
N GLN A 113 -5.87 7.37 -20.13
CA GLN A 113 -5.82 6.13 -20.92
C GLN A 113 -4.50 5.34 -20.72
N ARG A 114 -3.39 6.00 -20.36
CA ARG A 114 -2.11 5.35 -20.01
C ARG A 114 -2.21 4.39 -18.83
N LEU A 115 -3.25 4.52 -17.99
CA LEU A 115 -3.52 3.67 -16.83
C LEU A 115 -4.46 2.50 -17.14
N TYR A 116 -5.08 2.48 -18.32
CA TYR A 116 -5.96 1.37 -18.72
C TYR A 116 -5.19 0.06 -18.74
N GLY A 117 -5.76 -0.97 -18.16
CA GLY A 117 -5.11 -2.27 -17.99
C GLY A 117 -4.03 -2.33 -16.91
N ARG A 118 -3.70 -1.22 -16.27
CA ARG A 118 -2.71 -1.20 -15.17
C ARG A 118 -3.36 -1.65 -13.85
N HIS A 119 -2.60 -2.42 -13.06
CA HIS A 119 -2.98 -2.83 -11.70
C HIS A 119 -2.31 -1.95 -10.62
N SER A 120 -1.72 -0.82 -10.99
CA SER A 120 -1.12 0.12 -10.03
C SER A 120 -2.19 0.70 -9.10
N LEU A 121 -1.76 1.12 -7.91
CA LEU A 121 -2.65 1.73 -6.92
C LEU A 121 -3.30 3.02 -7.46
N GLU A 122 -2.54 3.83 -8.24
CA GLU A 122 -3.08 4.99 -8.97
C GLU A 122 -4.28 4.59 -9.84
N ALA A 123 -4.16 3.53 -10.65
CA ALA A 123 -5.24 3.07 -11.53
C ALA A 123 -6.46 2.57 -10.72
N TRP A 124 -6.22 1.89 -9.60
CA TRP A 124 -7.29 1.45 -8.71
C TRP A 124 -7.97 2.61 -8.00
N GLY A 125 -7.25 3.67 -7.66
CA GLY A 125 -7.82 4.90 -7.09
C GLY A 125 -8.91 5.49 -7.99
N TYR A 126 -8.67 5.57 -9.30
CA TYR A 126 -9.69 6.01 -10.28
C TYR A 126 -10.88 5.05 -10.34
N ARG A 127 -10.65 3.74 -10.46
CA ARG A 127 -11.73 2.74 -10.56
C ARG A 127 -12.62 2.72 -9.32
N LEU A 128 -12.03 2.92 -8.14
CA LEU A 128 -12.73 2.91 -6.85
C LEU A 128 -13.28 4.29 -6.45
N LYS A 129 -13.01 5.34 -7.25
CA LYS A 129 -13.41 6.73 -6.97
C LYS A 129 -12.95 7.23 -5.59
N CYS A 130 -11.79 6.78 -5.17
CA CYS A 130 -11.17 7.17 -3.89
C CYS A 130 -9.85 7.92 -4.06
N PHE A 131 -9.50 8.27 -5.28
CA PHE A 131 -8.35 9.10 -5.59
C PHE A 131 -8.70 10.56 -5.31
N LYS A 132 -8.09 11.16 -4.30
CA LYS A 132 -8.21 12.58 -3.98
C LYS A 132 -6.81 13.19 -4.01
N GLY A 133 -6.47 13.88 -5.07
CA GLY A 133 -5.34 14.78 -5.05
C GLY A 133 -4.35 14.64 -6.20
N ASP A 134 -3.75 15.76 -6.51
CA ASP A 134 -2.77 15.94 -7.59
C ASP A 134 -1.33 15.63 -7.13
N PHE A 135 -1.14 15.06 -5.94
CA PHE A 135 0.18 14.91 -5.34
C PHE A 135 1.13 14.04 -6.18
N ALA A 136 0.62 12.94 -6.74
CA ALA A 136 1.40 12.07 -7.63
C ALA A 136 1.80 12.73 -8.96
N LYS A 137 1.26 13.92 -9.28
CA LYS A 137 1.55 14.64 -10.54
C LYS A 137 2.76 15.57 -10.47
N ASN A 138 3.31 15.80 -9.28
CA ASN A 138 4.50 16.62 -9.14
C ASN A 138 5.77 15.78 -9.37
N GLU A 139 6.23 15.72 -10.62
CA GLU A 139 7.50 15.09 -11.03
C GLU A 139 8.74 15.68 -10.32
N SER A 140 8.57 16.76 -9.55
CA SER A 140 9.64 17.46 -8.84
C SER A 140 9.78 17.06 -7.37
N ASN A 141 9.06 16.04 -6.87
CA ASN A 141 9.14 15.64 -5.47
C ASN A 141 10.50 15.00 -5.18
N ASP A 142 11.28 15.64 -4.33
CA ASP A 142 12.51 15.10 -3.79
C ASP A 142 12.20 14.08 -2.70
N TRP A 143 12.22 12.78 -3.07
CA TRP A 143 12.02 11.66 -2.15
C TRP A 143 13.21 11.41 -1.22
N SER A 144 14.29 12.18 -1.33
CA SER A 144 15.47 12.02 -0.49
C SER A 144 15.22 12.43 0.97
N THR A 145 14.25 13.32 1.19
CA THR A 145 13.93 13.90 2.51
C THR A 145 12.46 13.73 2.83
N TYR A 146 12.17 13.34 4.07
CA TYR A 146 10.79 13.24 4.58
C TYR A 146 10.05 14.59 4.53
N THR A 147 8.82 14.57 4.05
CA THR A 147 7.91 15.73 4.08
C THR A 147 6.53 15.34 4.63
N PRO A 148 5.76 16.30 5.21
CA PRO A 148 4.38 16.04 5.63
C PRO A 148 3.48 15.56 4.49
N GLU A 149 3.71 16.06 3.28
CA GLU A 149 2.96 15.68 2.08
C GLU A 149 3.20 14.21 1.71
N MET A 150 4.42 13.71 1.93
CA MET A 150 4.77 12.30 1.77
C MET A 150 3.97 11.42 2.73
N LEU A 151 3.78 11.86 3.97
CA LEU A 151 2.94 11.18 4.94
C LEU A 151 1.46 11.17 4.51
N ASP A 152 0.94 12.31 4.05
CA ASP A 152 -0.43 12.42 3.55
C ASP A 152 -0.66 11.48 2.35
N TYR A 153 0.35 11.35 1.49
CA TYR A 153 0.34 10.42 0.38
C TYR A 153 0.29 8.95 0.86
N CYS A 154 1.14 8.57 1.80
CA CYS A 154 1.15 7.24 2.40
C CYS A 154 -0.21 6.90 3.06
N ILE A 155 -0.81 7.84 3.79
CA ILE A 155 -2.15 7.69 4.38
C ILE A 155 -3.19 7.45 3.28
N GLN A 156 -3.13 8.22 2.20
CA GLN A 156 -4.04 8.08 1.06
C GLN A 156 -3.88 6.72 0.38
N ASP A 157 -2.66 6.25 0.19
CA ASP A 157 -2.38 4.96 -0.45
C ASP A 157 -2.89 3.80 0.40
N THR A 158 -2.78 3.86 1.73
CA THR A 158 -3.43 2.87 2.60
C THR A 158 -4.95 2.90 2.49
N GLN A 159 -5.57 4.06 2.23
CA GLN A 159 -7.01 4.16 2.02
C GLN A 159 -7.46 3.53 0.70
N VAL A 160 -6.71 3.73 -0.38
CA VAL A 160 -6.98 3.08 -1.67
C VAL A 160 -6.78 1.58 -1.56
N THR A 161 -5.70 1.15 -0.90
CA THR A 161 -5.40 -0.27 -0.65
C THR A 161 -6.51 -0.95 0.16
N LEU A 162 -7.06 -0.28 1.19
CA LEU A 162 -8.17 -0.78 1.98
C LEU A 162 -9.41 -1.02 1.10
N ARG A 163 -9.79 -0.04 0.28
CA ARG A 163 -10.93 -0.17 -0.64
C ARG A 163 -10.73 -1.27 -1.67
N LEU A 164 -9.51 -1.40 -2.19
CA LEU A 164 -9.16 -2.47 -3.11
C LEU A 164 -9.25 -3.84 -2.41
N TYR A 165 -8.69 -3.96 -1.22
CA TYR A 165 -8.72 -5.20 -0.44
C TYR A 165 -10.16 -5.64 -0.15
N GLU A 166 -11.03 -4.76 0.31
CA GLU A 166 -12.46 -5.03 0.52
C GLU A 166 -13.16 -5.52 -0.77
N LEU A 167 -12.83 -4.92 -1.92
CA LEU A 167 -13.34 -5.39 -3.22
C LEU A 167 -12.87 -6.79 -3.55
N LEU A 168 -11.57 -7.08 -3.34
CA LEU A 168 -10.97 -8.37 -3.64
C LEU A 168 -11.51 -9.47 -2.71
N GLN A 169 -11.72 -9.19 -1.43
CA GLN A 169 -12.33 -10.13 -0.48
C GLN A 169 -13.75 -10.55 -0.94
N ARG A 170 -14.61 -9.59 -1.28
CA ARG A 170 -15.94 -9.90 -1.84
C ARG A 170 -15.87 -10.72 -3.13
N ARG A 171 -14.82 -10.49 -3.93
CA ARG A 171 -14.62 -11.25 -5.17
C ARG A 171 -14.19 -12.69 -4.88
N MET A 172 -13.33 -12.90 -3.89
CA MET A 172 -12.93 -14.24 -3.43
C MET A 172 -14.13 -15.06 -2.97
N GLU A 173 -15.00 -14.49 -2.13
CA GLU A 173 -16.21 -15.14 -1.63
C GLU A 173 -17.16 -15.59 -2.76
N THR A 174 -17.15 -14.86 -3.89
CA THR A 174 -17.99 -15.20 -5.06
C THR A 174 -17.48 -16.44 -5.81
N TYR A 175 -16.20 -16.79 -5.67
CA TYR A 175 -15.57 -17.93 -6.34
C TYR A 175 -15.27 -19.11 -5.40
N ALA A 176 -15.46 -18.92 -4.09
CA ALA A 176 -15.31 -19.99 -3.11
C ALA A 176 -16.61 -20.82 -3.01
#